data_8f0c23a045bb1eb680435d8b762b0c27
#
_entry.id   8f0c23a045bb1eb680435d8b762b0c27
#
_cell.length_a   1.000
_cell.length_b   1.000
_cell.length_c   1.000
_cell.angle_alpha   90.00
_cell.angle_beta   90.00
_cell.angle_gamma   90.00
#
_symmetry.space_group_name_H-M   'P 1'
#
loop_
_entity.id
_entity.type
_entity.pdbx_description
1 polymer ?
#
loop_
_entity_poly.entity_id
_entity_poly.type
_entity_poly.pdbx_seq_one_letter_code
_entity_poly.pdbx_strand_id
1 'polypeptide(L)' 'MNRKDRLYKRLKEIEKAMENCFITNDEYMALREERSRIIVQLLSEEV' A
#
# COMPACT_ATOMS: atom_id res chain seq x y z
N MET A 1 5.52 14.73 -10.54
CA MET A 1 4.58 13.68 -10.13
C MET A 1 3.61 14.21 -9.11
N ASN A 2 2.34 13.91 -9.27
CA ASN A 2 1.37 14.35 -8.29
C ASN A 2 1.27 13.33 -7.15
N ARG A 3 0.51 13.69 -6.13
CA ARG A 3 0.37 12.90 -4.91
C ARG A 3 -0.24 11.53 -5.16
N LYS A 4 -1.23 11.46 -6.05
CA LYS A 4 -1.89 10.21 -6.39
C LYS A 4 -0.92 9.21 -7.02
N ASP A 5 -0.08 9.67 -7.92
CA ASP A 5 0.88 8.80 -8.59
C ASP A 5 1.82 8.15 -7.58
N ARG A 6 2.25 8.91 -6.59
CA ARG A 6 3.10 8.40 -5.53
C ARG A 6 2.39 7.32 -4.70
N LEU A 7 1.14 7.58 -4.37
CA LEU A 7 0.35 6.64 -3.60
C LEU A 7 0.11 5.34 -4.36
N TYR A 8 -0.22 5.43 -5.64
CA TYR A 8 -0.42 4.25 -6.47
C TYR A 8 0.86 3.44 -6.62
N LYS A 9 1.98 4.12 -6.80
CA LYS A 9 3.28 3.45 -6.91
C LYS A 9 3.60 2.68 -5.63
N ARG A 10 3.40 3.32 -4.48
CA ARG A 10 3.64 2.68 -3.20
C ARG A 10 2.70 1.49 -2.99
N LEU A 11 1.45 1.66 -3.38
CA LEU A 11 0.46 0.59 -3.27
C LEU A 11 0.89 -0.65 -4.05
N LYS A 12 1.39 -0.47 -5.26
CA LYS A 12 1.90 -1.58 -6.07
C LYS A 12 3.07 -2.27 -5.41
N GLU A 13 3.98 -1.51 -4.82
CA GLU A 13 5.13 -2.07 -4.11
C GLU A 13 4.68 -2.92 -2.92
N ILE A 14 3.69 -2.43 -2.18
CA ILE A 14 3.14 -3.15 -1.04
C ILE A 14 2.49 -4.45 -1.49
N GLU A 15 1.67 -4.41 -2.53
CA GLU A 15 1.00 -5.59 -3.04
C GLU A 15 2.00 -6.65 -3.49
N LYS A 16 3.05 -6.22 -4.15
CA LYS A 16 4.11 -7.12 -4.60
C LYS A 16 4.83 -7.75 -3.42
N ALA A 17 5.12 -6.95 -2.40
CA ALA A 17 5.77 -7.46 -1.20
C ALA A 17 4.88 -8.46 -0.46
N MET A 18 3.57 -8.23 -0.44
CA MET A 18 2.63 -9.13 0.23
C MET A 18 2.49 -10.47 -0.49
N GLU A 19 2.81 -10.53 -1.76
CA GLU A 19 2.79 -11.78 -2.54
C GLU A 19 4.01 -12.64 -2.29
N ASN A 20 5.03 -12.09 -1.64
CA ASN A 20 6.26 -12.81 -1.35
C ASN A 20 6.00 -13.91 -0.32
N CYS A 21 6.27 -15.15 -0.68
CA CYS A 21 6.02 -16.30 0.20
C CYS A 21 6.99 -16.38 1.38
N PHE A 22 8.06 -15.60 1.36
CA PHE A 22 9.04 -15.57 2.44
C PHE A 22 8.79 -14.45 3.45
N ILE A 23 7.73 -13.69 3.26
CA ILE A 23 7.39 -12.60 4.16
C ILE A 23 6.93 -13.14 5.52
N THR A 24 7.34 -12.49 6.61
CA THR A 24 6.90 -12.88 7.94
C THR A 24 5.49 -12.38 8.19
N ASN A 25 4.82 -12.97 9.18
CA ASN A 25 3.47 -12.55 9.55
C ASN A 25 3.45 -11.08 10.00
N ASP A 26 4.45 -10.68 10.78
CA ASP A 26 4.54 -9.31 11.26
C ASP A 26 4.70 -8.31 10.11
N GLU A 27 5.54 -8.66 9.15
CA GLU A 27 5.75 -7.82 7.96
C GLU A 27 4.48 -7.74 7.13
N TYR A 28 3.80 -8.87 6.96
CA TYR A 28 2.54 -8.90 6.22
C TYR A 28 1.50 -7.98 6.86
N MET A 29 1.36 -8.05 8.17
CA MET A 29 0.40 -7.23 8.89
C MET A 29 0.72 -5.74 8.77
N ALA A 30 2.01 -5.39 8.85
CA ALA A 30 2.44 -4.00 8.70
C ALA A 30 2.13 -3.47 7.29
N LEU A 31 2.41 -4.28 6.26
CA LEU A 31 2.14 -3.90 4.88
C LEU A 31 0.64 -3.76 4.63
N ARG A 32 -0.14 -4.66 5.19
CA ARG A 32 -1.59 -4.62 5.06
C ARG A 32 -2.15 -3.32 5.64
N GLU A 33 -1.63 -2.92 6.79
CA GLU A 33 -2.04 -1.69 7.44
C GLU A 33 -1.68 -0.47 6.61
N GLU A 34 -0.48 -0.44 6.07
CA GLU A 34 -0.05 0.64 5.20
C GLU A 34 -0.91 0.72 3.94
N ARG A 35 -1.23 -0.42 3.36
CA ARG A 35 -2.10 -0.48 2.19
C ARG A 35 -3.46 0.16 2.48
N SER A 36 -4.04 -0.18 3.62
CA SER A 36 -5.34 0.38 4.01
C SER A 36 -5.28 1.89 4.13
N ARG A 37 -4.23 2.42 4.71
CA ARG A 37 -4.04 3.87 4.85
C ARG A 37 -3.94 4.56 3.50
N ILE A 38 -3.21 3.95 2.58
CA ILE A 38 -3.07 4.51 1.23
C ILE A 38 -4.41 4.53 0.51
N ILE A 39 -5.18 3.47 0.62
CA ILE A 39 -6.50 3.39 0.01
C ILE A 39 -7.41 4.51 0.55
N VAL A 40 -7.39 4.72 1.86
CA VAL A 40 -8.18 5.79 2.48
C VAL A 40 -7.74 7.15 1.96
N GLN A 41 -6.44 7.39 1.84
CA GLN A 41 -5.91 8.64 1.30
C GLN A 41 -6.35 8.86 -0.15
N LEU A 42 -6.32 7.81 -0.96
CA LEU A 42 -6.74 7.91 -2.36
C LEU A 42 -8.22 8.25 -2.46
N LEU A 43 -9.04 7.66 -1.63
CA LEU A 43 -10.46 7.96 -1.60
C LEU A 43 -10.70 9.41 -1.20
N SER A 44 -9.94 9.92 -0.25
CA SER A 44 -10.01 11.32 0.16
C SER A 44 -9.64 12.27 -0.97
N GLU A 45 -8.64 11.89 -1.76
CA GLU A 45 -8.19 12.74 -2.87
C GLU A 45 -9.22 12.84 -3.98
N GLU A 46 -10.08 11.84 -4.11
CA GLU A 46 -11.08 11.79 -5.17
C GLU A 46 -12.40 12.52 -4.83
N VAL A 47 -12.56 12.95 -3.61
CA VAL A 47 -13.78 13.65 -3.15
C VAL A 47 -13.81 15.13 -3.52
#